data_ca7093b1aadd3f09f6972a014ff67d61
#
_entry.id   ca7093b1aadd3f09f6972a014ff67d61
#
_cell.length_a   1.000
_cell.length_b   1.000
_cell.length_c   1.000
_cell.angle_alpha   90.00
_cell.angle_beta   90.00
_cell.angle_gamma   90.00
#
_symmetry.space_group_name_H-M   'P 1'
#
loop_
_entity.id
_entity.type
_entity.pdbx_description
1 polymer ?
#
loop_
_entity_poly.entity_id
_entity_poly.type
_entity_poly.pdbx_seq_one_letter_code
_entity_poly.pdbx_strand_id
1 'polypeptide(L)'
;VTVMVDYNSPVLGSQHASITSISQFKNEIASCRTFCFLHELEMLYNQNLIKGGDLNNAIVVVDRVIEEKELEHLAKMFNKKKVEVRKEGILNNVELRYKNEPARHKLLDVVGDLALVGRPLKAQILAARPGHAANVAFAKKIKRAMERAGSVHIPHYDPKLPPVMDINQISNILPHRYPFQLIDKIIYLDETVVAGVKNVTMNEPFFMGHFPGNPVMPGVLQVEAMAQTGGILVLSTVDDPENYWTYFLGIENCKFRKMVLPG
;
A
#
# COMPACT_ATOMS: atom_id res chain seq x y z
N VAL A 1 -4.15 -2.40 18.81
CA VAL A 1 -3.19 -3.37 18.22
C VAL A 1 -2.89 -4.41 19.28
N THR A 2 -3.06 -5.68 18.93
CA THR A 2 -2.72 -6.81 19.78
C THR A 2 -1.76 -7.74 19.06
N VAL A 3 -0.70 -8.14 19.74
CA VAL A 3 0.31 -9.08 19.25
C VAL A 3 0.33 -10.30 20.13
N MET A 4 0.33 -11.47 19.53
CA MET A 4 0.53 -12.77 20.19
C MET A 4 1.73 -13.46 19.56
N VAL A 5 2.68 -13.89 20.38
CA VAL A 5 3.91 -14.54 19.91
C VAL A 5 4.17 -15.76 20.76
N ASP A 6 4.37 -16.87 20.11
CA ASP A 6 4.96 -18.05 20.70
C ASP A 6 6.41 -18.17 20.19
N TYR A 7 7.34 -18.06 21.10
CA TYR A 7 8.77 -18.05 20.78
C TYR A 7 9.37 -19.44 20.63
N ASN A 8 8.57 -20.48 20.89
CA ASN A 8 9.05 -21.86 20.95
C ASN A 8 10.31 -22.02 21.83
N SER A 9 10.34 -21.30 22.92
CA SER A 9 11.46 -21.23 23.86
C SER A 9 10.97 -21.50 25.29
N PRO A 10 11.65 -22.32 26.05
CA PRO A 10 11.28 -22.56 27.45
C PRO A 10 11.42 -21.33 28.34
N VAL A 11 12.22 -20.36 27.91
CA VAL A 11 12.47 -19.10 28.62
C VAL A 11 11.39 -18.08 28.35
N LEU A 12 11.05 -17.83 27.08
CA LEU A 12 10.09 -16.80 26.69
C LEU A 12 8.65 -17.32 26.63
N GLY A 13 8.46 -18.59 26.28
CA GLY A 13 7.14 -19.20 26.10
C GLY A 13 6.26 -18.43 25.11
N SER A 14 4.97 -18.43 25.41
CA SER A 14 4.00 -17.61 24.67
C SER A 14 3.75 -16.30 25.41
N GLN A 15 3.82 -15.20 24.69
CA GLN A 15 3.61 -13.85 25.22
C GLN A 15 2.62 -13.06 24.36
N HIS A 16 1.99 -12.08 24.96
CA HIS A 16 1.17 -11.12 24.24
C HIS A 16 1.41 -9.69 24.73
N ALA A 17 1.12 -8.74 23.87
CA ALA A 17 1.07 -7.32 24.19
C ALA A 17 -0.09 -6.66 23.47
N SER A 18 -0.73 -5.67 24.08
CA SER A 18 -1.85 -4.96 23.48
C SER A 18 -1.85 -3.48 23.88
N ILE A 19 -2.22 -2.63 22.93
CA ILE A 19 -2.63 -1.26 23.17
C ILE A 19 -4.00 -1.03 22.55
N THR A 20 -4.88 -0.35 23.25
CA THR A 20 -6.24 0.00 22.77
C THR A 20 -6.28 1.34 22.07
N SER A 21 -5.34 2.22 22.38
CA SER A 21 -5.16 3.53 21.75
C SER A 21 -3.70 3.76 21.42
N ILE A 22 -3.43 4.42 20.30
CA ILE A 22 -2.07 4.80 19.89
C ILE A 22 -1.41 5.76 20.88
N SER A 23 -2.19 6.50 21.68
CA SER A 23 -1.67 7.38 22.75
C SER A 23 -0.87 6.62 23.81
N GLN A 24 -1.15 5.32 24.02
CA GLN A 24 -0.43 4.47 24.95
C GLN A 24 0.97 4.11 24.44
N PHE A 25 1.23 4.23 23.14
CA PHE A 25 2.48 3.79 22.50
C PHE A 25 3.72 4.40 23.13
N LYS A 26 3.72 5.71 23.39
CA LYS A 26 4.87 6.43 23.97
C LYS A 26 5.27 5.85 25.32
N ASN A 27 4.31 5.59 26.18
CA ASN A 27 4.56 5.21 27.58
C ASN A 27 4.76 3.71 27.77
N GLU A 28 4.13 2.87 26.92
CA GLU A 28 4.09 1.44 27.16
C GLU A 28 4.92 0.64 26.16
N ILE A 29 5.19 1.17 24.96
CA ILE A 29 5.79 0.41 23.86
C ILE A 29 7.10 1.01 23.38
N ALA A 30 7.18 2.32 23.21
CA ALA A 30 8.31 2.98 22.55
C ALA A 30 9.68 2.71 23.21
N SER A 31 9.69 2.40 24.49
CA SER A 31 10.92 2.09 25.23
C SER A 31 11.36 0.62 25.13
N CYS A 32 10.55 -0.28 24.53
CA CYS A 32 10.83 -1.70 24.51
C CYS A 32 11.97 -2.01 23.54
N ARG A 33 12.95 -2.78 24.02
CA ARG A 33 14.18 -3.08 23.29
C ARG A 33 14.00 -4.32 22.42
N THR A 34 14.82 -4.39 21.38
CA THR A 34 14.98 -5.60 20.58
C THR A 34 15.58 -6.73 21.40
N PHE A 35 15.41 -7.95 20.94
CA PHE A 35 15.96 -9.16 21.55
C PHE A 35 16.51 -10.10 20.48
N CYS A 36 17.43 -10.95 20.88
CA CYS A 36 17.93 -12.08 20.09
C CYS A 36 18.17 -13.27 21.01
N PHE A 37 18.19 -14.46 20.44
CA PHE A 37 18.66 -15.64 21.15
C PHE A 37 20.18 -15.71 21.14
N LEU A 38 20.75 -16.30 22.18
CA LEU A 38 22.20 -16.40 22.29
C LEU A 38 22.84 -17.14 21.10
N HIS A 39 22.21 -18.22 20.63
CA HIS A 39 22.70 -18.99 19.47
C HIS A 39 22.70 -18.20 18.16
N GLU A 40 21.90 -17.13 18.06
CA GLU A 40 21.89 -16.21 16.91
C GLU A 40 22.95 -15.13 17.03
N LEU A 41 23.33 -14.77 18.27
CA LEU A 41 24.18 -13.61 18.56
C LEU A 41 25.56 -13.70 17.91
N GLU A 42 26.22 -14.87 18.00
CA GLU A 42 27.55 -15.10 17.39
C GLU A 42 27.47 -15.03 15.84
N MET A 43 26.43 -15.61 15.27
CA MET A 43 26.20 -15.55 13.81
C MET A 43 25.98 -14.12 13.36
N LEU A 44 25.15 -13.35 14.07
CA LEU A 44 24.88 -11.93 13.75
C LEU A 44 26.13 -11.07 13.90
N TYR A 45 26.96 -11.35 14.90
CA TYR A 45 28.22 -10.67 15.13
C TYR A 45 29.22 -10.94 14.00
N ASN A 46 29.44 -12.20 13.65
CA ASN A 46 30.38 -12.63 12.62
C ASN A 46 29.98 -12.14 11.23
N GLN A 47 28.68 -11.98 10.96
CA GLN A 47 28.16 -11.43 9.70
C GLN A 47 28.08 -9.90 9.68
N ASN A 48 28.56 -9.22 10.74
CA ASN A 48 28.50 -7.76 10.88
C ASN A 48 27.08 -7.19 10.74
N LEU A 49 26.09 -7.94 11.20
CA LEU A 49 24.67 -7.55 11.17
C LEU A 49 24.23 -6.76 12.41
N ILE A 50 25.06 -6.71 13.47
CA ILE A 50 24.82 -5.93 14.66
C ILE A 50 25.34 -4.50 14.44
N LYS A 51 24.66 -3.74 13.57
CA LYS A 51 25.11 -2.40 13.18
C LYS A 51 24.85 -1.29 14.23
N GLY A 52 24.04 -1.53 15.21
CA GLY A 52 23.68 -0.55 16.25
C GLY A 52 23.25 -1.20 17.56
N GLY A 53 23.18 -2.54 17.57
CA GLY A 53 22.91 -3.34 18.75
C GLY A 53 24.19 -3.59 19.55
N ASP A 54 24.10 -3.46 20.86
CA ASP A 54 25.12 -3.92 21.79
C ASP A 54 24.44 -4.58 23.00
N LEU A 55 25.24 -5.14 23.91
CA LEU A 55 24.72 -5.72 25.13
C LEU A 55 24.05 -4.72 26.10
N ASN A 56 24.06 -3.41 25.79
CA ASN A 56 23.38 -2.41 26.63
C ASN A 56 21.98 -2.08 26.09
N ASN A 57 21.72 -2.32 24.81
CA ASN A 57 20.47 -1.91 24.15
C ASN A 57 19.64 -3.06 23.57
N ALA A 58 20.13 -4.31 23.64
CA ALA A 58 19.41 -5.51 23.22
C ALA A 58 19.26 -6.51 24.39
N ILE A 59 18.17 -7.25 24.40
CA ILE A 59 17.91 -8.34 25.34
C ILE A 59 18.46 -9.62 24.71
N VAL A 60 19.38 -10.32 25.38
CA VAL A 60 19.89 -11.61 24.93
C VAL A 60 19.25 -12.72 25.75
N VAL A 61 18.53 -13.59 25.05
CA VAL A 61 17.80 -14.73 25.65
C VAL A 61 18.68 -15.97 25.59
N VAL A 62 18.84 -16.63 26.72
CA VAL A 62 19.63 -17.86 26.88
C VAL A 62 18.66 -19.01 27.13
N ASP A 63 18.37 -19.77 26.09
CA ASP A 63 17.38 -20.85 26.07
C ASP A 63 17.99 -22.26 26.19
N ARG A 64 19.28 -22.32 26.52
CA ARG A 64 20.04 -23.54 26.77
C ARG A 64 20.98 -23.38 27.97
N VAL A 65 21.48 -24.50 28.48
CA VAL A 65 22.57 -24.46 29.43
C VAL A 65 23.83 -23.93 28.77
N ILE A 66 24.50 -23.00 29.42
CA ILE A 66 25.71 -22.36 28.91
C ILE A 66 26.90 -22.69 29.85
N GLU A 67 28.06 -22.94 29.27
CA GLU A 67 29.28 -23.21 30.05
C GLU A 67 29.99 -21.89 30.42
N GLU A 68 30.73 -21.93 31.54
CA GLU A 68 31.47 -20.74 32.04
C GLU A 68 32.45 -20.17 31.00
N LYS A 69 33.12 -21.03 30.23
CA LYS A 69 34.04 -20.65 29.15
C LYS A 69 33.36 -19.84 28.04
N GLU A 70 32.12 -20.18 27.73
CA GLU A 70 31.31 -19.47 26.72
C GLU A 70 30.88 -18.10 27.25
N LEU A 71 30.52 -17.98 28.53
CA LEU A 71 30.26 -16.69 29.18
C LEU A 71 31.50 -15.77 29.19
N GLU A 72 32.67 -16.34 29.44
CA GLU A 72 33.94 -15.59 29.36
C GLU A 72 34.24 -15.13 27.93
N HIS A 73 33.96 -15.97 26.94
CA HIS A 73 34.12 -15.61 25.52
C HIS A 73 33.20 -14.45 25.15
N LEU A 74 31.93 -14.51 25.52
CA LEU A 74 30.97 -13.41 25.33
C LEU A 74 31.39 -12.14 26.04
N ALA A 75 31.91 -12.25 27.26
CA ALA A 75 32.42 -11.10 28.01
C ALA A 75 33.57 -10.40 27.26
N LYS A 76 34.49 -11.17 26.70
CA LYS A 76 35.60 -10.65 25.88
C LYS A 76 35.12 -10.05 24.57
N MET A 77 34.20 -10.75 23.85
CA MET A 77 33.65 -10.31 22.56
C MET A 77 32.97 -8.92 22.68
N PHE A 78 32.24 -8.69 23.76
CA PHE A 78 31.51 -7.44 24.00
C PHE A 78 32.21 -6.47 24.96
N ASN A 79 33.49 -6.70 25.26
CA ASN A 79 34.30 -5.88 26.15
C ASN A 79 33.63 -5.60 27.51
N LYS A 80 33.09 -6.65 28.13
CA LYS A 80 32.46 -6.63 29.46
C LYS A 80 33.35 -7.33 30.49
N LYS A 81 33.32 -6.87 31.73
CA LYS A 81 34.10 -7.48 32.83
C LYS A 81 33.60 -8.90 33.15
N LYS A 82 32.27 -9.07 33.17
CA LYS A 82 31.62 -10.35 33.48
C LYS A 82 30.24 -10.36 32.83
N VAL A 83 29.84 -11.53 32.33
CA VAL A 83 28.51 -11.82 31.81
C VAL A 83 27.97 -13.05 32.56
N GLU A 84 26.73 -12.98 33.03
CA GLU A 84 26.03 -14.07 33.77
C GLU A 84 24.62 -14.21 33.23
N VAL A 85 24.05 -15.38 33.38
CA VAL A 85 22.64 -15.66 33.06
C VAL A 85 21.80 -15.44 34.31
N ARG A 86 20.77 -14.59 34.19
CA ARG A 86 19.78 -14.36 35.24
C ARG A 86 18.79 -15.50 35.35
N LYS A 87 18.07 -15.58 36.47
CA LYS A 87 17.04 -16.62 36.70
C LYS A 87 15.96 -16.65 35.62
N GLU A 88 15.67 -15.50 35.03
CA GLU A 88 14.71 -15.35 33.94
C GLU A 88 15.23 -15.84 32.58
N GLY A 89 16.43 -16.41 32.50
CA GLY A 89 17.03 -16.93 31.30
C GLY A 89 17.49 -15.83 30.32
N ILE A 90 17.88 -14.66 30.82
CA ILE A 90 18.47 -13.57 30.04
C ILE A 90 19.86 -13.24 30.58
N LEU A 91 20.70 -12.67 29.72
CA LEU A 91 21.99 -12.16 30.18
C LEU A 91 21.81 -11.00 31.14
N ASN A 92 22.74 -10.86 32.11
CA ASN A 92 22.72 -9.79 33.12
C ASN A 92 23.09 -8.42 32.58
N ASN A 93 23.29 -8.31 31.28
CA ASN A 93 23.62 -7.04 30.59
C ASN A 93 22.50 -5.99 30.71
N VAL A 94 21.24 -6.43 30.79
CA VAL A 94 20.08 -5.54 30.94
C VAL A 94 19.05 -6.10 31.91
N GLU A 95 18.20 -5.23 32.45
CA GLU A 95 16.98 -5.59 33.17
C GLU A 95 15.78 -5.39 32.28
N LEU A 96 14.81 -6.33 32.31
CA LEU A 96 13.57 -6.17 31.57
C LEU A 96 12.78 -4.98 32.11
N ARG A 97 12.33 -4.11 31.23
CA ARG A 97 11.41 -3.01 31.54
C ARG A 97 10.00 -3.52 31.83
N TYR A 98 9.63 -4.59 31.16
CA TYR A 98 8.35 -5.30 31.31
C TYR A 98 8.59 -6.79 31.22
N LYS A 99 7.84 -7.59 31.98
CA LYS A 99 7.92 -9.06 31.91
C LYS A 99 7.71 -9.63 30.49
N ASN A 100 6.89 -8.92 29.68
CA ASN A 100 6.60 -9.25 28.29
C ASN A 100 7.26 -8.26 27.30
N GLU A 101 8.44 -7.73 27.64
CA GLU A 101 9.13 -6.75 26.79
C GLU A 101 9.39 -7.27 25.36
N PRO A 102 9.74 -8.56 25.13
CA PRO A 102 9.86 -9.09 23.77
C PRO A 102 8.57 -9.00 22.95
N ALA A 103 7.41 -9.30 23.53
CA ALA A 103 6.13 -9.16 22.84
C ALA A 103 5.75 -7.68 22.60
N ARG A 104 6.08 -6.79 23.52
CA ARG A 104 5.91 -5.34 23.34
C ARG A 104 6.78 -4.81 22.21
N HIS A 105 8.01 -5.30 22.08
CA HIS A 105 8.87 -4.97 20.95
C HIS A 105 8.26 -5.46 19.62
N LYS A 106 7.68 -6.66 19.59
CA LYS A 106 6.95 -7.12 18.40
C LYS A 106 5.75 -6.25 18.06
N LEU A 107 5.09 -5.66 19.05
CA LEU A 107 4.02 -4.68 18.81
C LEU A 107 4.59 -3.38 18.24
N LEU A 108 5.76 -2.93 18.72
CA LEU A 108 6.48 -1.79 18.16
C LEU A 108 6.80 -2.02 16.67
N ASP A 109 7.32 -3.20 16.33
CA ASP A 109 7.61 -3.60 14.95
C ASP A 109 6.35 -3.52 14.07
N VAL A 110 5.21 -4.06 14.53
CA VAL A 110 3.95 -4.03 13.79
C VAL A 110 3.50 -2.59 13.52
N VAL A 111 3.56 -1.71 14.53
CA VAL A 111 3.17 -0.31 14.38
C VAL A 111 4.10 0.41 13.40
N GLY A 112 5.42 0.20 13.52
CA GLY A 112 6.42 0.80 12.65
C GLY A 112 6.30 0.33 11.19
N ASP A 113 6.16 -0.98 10.96
CA ASP A 113 6.05 -1.55 9.62
C ASP A 113 4.73 -1.14 8.93
N LEU A 114 3.64 -1.03 9.68
CA LEU A 114 2.36 -0.56 9.12
C LEU A 114 2.34 0.94 8.83
N ALA A 115 3.21 1.74 9.42
CA ALA A 115 3.39 3.14 9.05
C ALA A 115 3.83 3.32 7.59
N LEU A 116 4.44 2.28 6.98
CA LEU A 116 4.79 2.25 5.55
C LEU A 116 3.58 2.32 4.60
N VAL A 117 2.36 2.14 5.10
CA VAL A 117 1.13 2.41 4.32
C VAL A 117 1.06 3.88 3.91
N GLY A 118 1.66 4.80 4.70
CA GLY A 118 1.73 6.23 4.41
C GLY A 118 0.45 7.01 4.71
N ARG A 119 -0.53 6.38 5.38
CA ARG A 119 -1.78 7.01 5.83
C ARG A 119 -2.19 6.47 7.20
N PRO A 120 -2.86 7.27 8.05
CA PRO A 120 -3.41 6.79 9.31
C PRO A 120 -4.39 5.63 9.11
N LEU A 121 -4.28 4.61 9.93
CA LEU A 121 -5.18 3.46 9.93
C LEU A 121 -6.13 3.53 11.13
N LYS A 122 -7.44 3.51 10.88
CA LYS A 122 -8.48 3.34 11.90
C LYS A 122 -8.96 1.89 11.84
N ALA A 123 -8.31 1.00 12.59
CA ALA A 123 -8.56 -0.44 12.53
C ALA A 123 -8.22 -1.13 13.85
N GLN A 124 -8.82 -2.29 14.08
CA GLN A 124 -8.36 -3.26 15.05
C GLN A 124 -7.37 -4.20 14.35
N ILE A 125 -6.16 -4.34 14.91
CA ILE A 125 -5.09 -5.16 14.33
C ILE A 125 -4.77 -6.26 15.33
N LEU A 126 -4.90 -7.50 14.88
CA LEU A 126 -4.50 -8.70 15.62
C LEU A 126 -3.40 -9.41 14.83
N ALA A 127 -2.20 -9.48 15.39
CA ALA A 127 -1.04 -10.08 14.77
C ALA A 127 -0.57 -11.31 15.55
N ALA A 128 -0.66 -12.49 14.93
CA ALA A 128 -0.13 -13.73 15.47
C ALA A 128 1.24 -14.01 14.82
N ARG A 129 2.28 -14.18 15.66
CA ARG A 129 3.67 -14.41 15.22
C ARG A 129 4.16 -13.40 14.17
N PRO A 130 4.03 -12.07 14.41
CA PRO A 130 4.42 -11.06 13.43
C PRO A 130 5.94 -11.05 13.22
N GLY A 131 6.34 -10.63 12.02
CA GLY A 131 7.73 -10.38 11.64
C GLY A 131 7.78 -9.37 10.50
N HIS A 132 8.90 -8.65 10.34
CA HIS A 132 9.05 -7.58 9.36
C HIS A 132 8.61 -7.95 7.95
N ALA A 133 9.00 -9.13 7.45
CA ALA A 133 8.62 -9.58 6.11
C ALA A 133 7.08 -9.69 5.95
N ALA A 134 6.40 -10.31 6.92
CA ALA A 134 4.95 -10.47 6.92
C ALA A 134 4.24 -9.12 7.11
N ASN A 135 4.71 -8.29 8.03
CA ASN A 135 4.16 -6.97 8.30
C ASN A 135 4.25 -6.06 7.08
N VAL A 136 5.41 -6.01 6.41
CA VAL A 136 5.64 -5.22 5.19
C VAL A 136 4.79 -5.75 4.03
N ALA A 137 4.67 -7.08 3.88
CA ALA A 137 3.80 -7.67 2.87
C ALA A 137 2.32 -7.28 3.11
N PHE A 138 1.89 -7.26 4.36
CA PHE A 138 0.54 -6.82 4.74
C PHE A 138 0.34 -5.33 4.50
N ALA A 139 1.30 -4.47 4.86
CA ALA A 139 1.26 -3.03 4.57
C ALA A 139 1.09 -2.77 3.06
N LYS A 140 1.81 -3.51 2.20
CA LYS A 140 1.66 -3.44 0.74
C LYS A 140 0.26 -3.84 0.28
N LYS A 141 -0.37 -4.87 0.90
CA LYS A 141 -1.75 -5.27 0.59
C LYS A 141 -2.75 -4.18 0.97
N ILE A 142 -2.61 -3.60 2.17
CA ILE A 142 -3.47 -2.48 2.60
C ILE A 142 -3.34 -1.32 1.61
N LYS A 143 -2.12 -0.90 1.28
CA LYS A 143 -1.89 0.19 0.33
C LYS A 143 -2.57 -0.05 -1.01
N ARG A 144 -2.43 -1.24 -1.59
CA ARG A 144 -3.12 -1.62 -2.84
C ARG A 144 -4.64 -1.61 -2.70
N ALA A 145 -5.19 -2.06 -1.56
CA ALA A 145 -6.62 -2.02 -1.31
C ALA A 145 -7.15 -0.59 -1.21
N MET A 146 -6.39 0.30 -0.55
CA MET A 146 -6.72 1.73 -0.46
C MET A 146 -6.66 2.43 -1.83
N GLU A 147 -5.65 2.10 -2.65
CA GLU A 147 -5.53 2.61 -4.02
C GLU A 147 -6.72 2.17 -4.89
N ARG A 148 -7.18 0.93 -4.73
CA ARG A 148 -8.39 0.42 -5.41
C ARG A 148 -9.67 1.06 -4.90
N ALA A 149 -9.80 1.25 -3.59
CA ALA A 149 -10.96 1.90 -2.99
C ALA A 149 -11.05 3.39 -3.32
N GLY A 150 -9.91 4.05 -3.53
CA GLY A 150 -9.83 5.44 -3.98
C GLY A 150 -9.87 5.58 -5.51
N SER A 151 -9.88 4.49 -6.28
CA SER A 151 -10.12 4.54 -7.72
C SER A 151 -11.60 4.86 -7.95
N VAL A 152 -11.84 5.82 -8.83
CA VAL A 152 -13.20 6.17 -9.29
C VAL A 152 -13.90 4.88 -9.71
N HIS A 153 -15.08 4.62 -9.13
CA HIS A 153 -15.89 3.48 -9.54
C HIS A 153 -16.39 3.74 -10.96
N ILE A 154 -15.74 3.07 -11.93
CA ILE A 154 -16.21 3.10 -13.32
C ILE A 154 -17.45 2.22 -13.38
N PRO A 155 -18.62 2.77 -13.74
CA PRO A 155 -19.85 1.99 -13.87
C PRO A 155 -19.68 0.89 -14.90
N HIS A 156 -20.22 -0.28 -14.60
CA HIS A 156 -20.22 -1.39 -15.54
C HIS A 156 -21.13 -1.04 -16.73
N TYR A 157 -20.59 -1.12 -17.95
CA TYR A 157 -21.39 -0.94 -19.16
C TYR A 157 -22.26 -2.15 -19.43
N ASP A 158 -23.58 -1.97 -19.36
CA ASP A 158 -24.57 -2.94 -19.85
C ASP A 158 -25.24 -2.39 -21.13
N PRO A 159 -25.01 -3.02 -22.30
CA PRO A 159 -25.58 -2.56 -23.57
C PRO A 159 -27.12 -2.65 -23.64
N LYS A 160 -27.75 -3.38 -22.72
CA LYS A 160 -29.22 -3.53 -22.65
C LYS A 160 -29.90 -2.38 -21.89
N LEU A 161 -29.15 -1.61 -21.11
CA LEU A 161 -29.69 -0.46 -20.43
C LEU A 161 -29.72 0.77 -21.32
N PRO A 162 -30.75 1.62 -21.21
CA PRO A 162 -30.77 2.90 -21.93
C PRO A 162 -29.61 3.78 -21.47
N PRO A 163 -29.00 4.55 -22.36
CA PRO A 163 -27.96 5.51 -21.99
C PRO A 163 -28.57 6.67 -21.17
N VAL A 164 -27.73 7.32 -20.37
CA VAL A 164 -28.07 8.60 -19.70
C VAL A 164 -28.24 9.71 -20.72
N MET A 165 -27.39 9.71 -21.78
CA MET A 165 -27.52 10.58 -22.93
C MET A 165 -27.24 9.81 -24.21
N ASP A 166 -28.11 9.96 -25.20
CA ASP A 166 -27.91 9.46 -26.56
C ASP A 166 -27.09 10.46 -27.39
N ILE A 167 -26.82 10.11 -28.66
CA ILE A 167 -26.02 10.89 -29.57
C ILE A 167 -26.64 12.28 -29.86
N ASN A 168 -27.97 12.40 -29.88
CA ASN A 168 -28.66 13.65 -30.15
C ASN A 168 -28.52 14.60 -28.97
N GLN A 169 -28.71 14.09 -27.76
CA GLN A 169 -28.53 14.84 -26.52
C GLN A 169 -27.08 15.32 -26.37
N ILE A 170 -26.07 14.47 -26.66
CA ILE A 170 -24.66 14.84 -26.70
C ILE A 170 -24.42 15.95 -27.71
N SER A 171 -24.99 15.88 -28.92
CA SER A 171 -24.82 16.88 -29.96
C SER A 171 -25.45 18.22 -29.61
N ASN A 172 -26.41 18.29 -28.71
CA ASN A 172 -26.98 19.52 -28.19
C ASN A 172 -26.05 20.23 -27.17
N ILE A 173 -25.17 19.50 -26.53
CA ILE A 173 -24.25 20.00 -25.50
C ILE A 173 -22.88 20.29 -26.12
N LEU A 174 -22.32 19.33 -26.91
CA LEU A 174 -21.00 19.46 -27.50
C LEU A 174 -21.08 20.13 -28.87
N PRO A 175 -20.18 21.06 -29.20
CA PRO A 175 -20.12 21.70 -30.51
C PRO A 175 -19.57 20.80 -31.62
N HIS A 176 -18.93 19.68 -31.24
CA HIS A 176 -18.32 18.75 -32.19
C HIS A 176 -19.33 18.13 -33.15
N ARG A 177 -18.93 17.89 -34.39
CA ARG A 177 -19.71 17.22 -35.44
C ARG A 177 -18.84 16.26 -36.20
N TYR A 178 -19.46 15.40 -37.01
CA TYR A 178 -18.74 14.51 -37.90
C TYR A 178 -17.66 15.21 -38.71
N PRO A 179 -16.45 14.67 -38.85
CA PRO A 179 -15.98 13.35 -38.32
C PRO A 179 -15.36 13.44 -36.92
N PHE A 180 -15.49 14.55 -36.21
CA PHE A 180 -14.78 14.84 -34.97
C PHE A 180 -15.64 14.63 -33.69
N GLN A 181 -16.91 14.30 -33.84
CA GLN A 181 -17.72 13.85 -32.71
C GLN A 181 -17.44 12.37 -32.44
N LEU A 182 -16.70 12.07 -31.38
CA LEU A 182 -16.18 10.72 -31.13
C LEU A 182 -17.04 9.89 -30.17
N ILE A 183 -17.85 10.52 -29.31
CA ILE A 183 -18.65 9.81 -28.30
C ILE A 183 -20.00 9.42 -28.86
N ASP A 184 -20.41 8.17 -28.64
CA ASP A 184 -21.68 7.65 -29.10
C ASP A 184 -22.80 7.74 -28.05
N LYS A 185 -22.45 7.63 -26.77
CA LYS A 185 -23.42 7.74 -25.67
C LYS A 185 -22.73 8.00 -24.32
N ILE A 186 -23.47 8.58 -23.36
CA ILE A 186 -23.09 8.67 -21.95
C ILE A 186 -23.89 7.61 -21.19
N ILE A 187 -23.19 6.78 -20.41
CA ILE A 187 -23.79 5.68 -19.64
C ILE A 187 -23.87 5.96 -18.14
N TYR A 188 -23.13 6.98 -17.69
CA TYR A 188 -23.16 7.43 -16.31
C TYR A 188 -22.76 8.90 -16.23
N LEU A 189 -23.44 9.64 -15.38
CA LEU A 189 -23.15 11.05 -15.09
C LEU A 189 -23.62 11.39 -13.68
N ASP A 190 -22.71 11.91 -12.85
CA ASP A 190 -23.01 12.54 -11.57
C ASP A 190 -22.20 13.84 -11.44
N GLU A 191 -22.17 14.46 -10.25
CA GLU A 191 -21.46 15.72 -10.00
C GLU A 191 -19.93 15.62 -10.20
N THR A 192 -19.35 14.44 -10.16
CA THR A 192 -17.90 14.21 -10.11
C THR A 192 -17.38 13.24 -11.16
N VAL A 193 -18.24 12.42 -11.73
CA VAL A 193 -17.87 11.33 -12.64
C VAL A 193 -18.78 11.29 -13.85
N VAL A 194 -18.15 11.11 -15.01
CA VAL A 194 -18.84 10.81 -16.26
C VAL A 194 -18.24 9.59 -16.92
N ALA A 195 -19.07 8.72 -17.52
CA ALA A 195 -18.61 7.61 -18.33
C ALA A 195 -19.31 7.62 -19.69
N GLY A 196 -18.50 7.69 -20.75
CA GLY A 196 -18.93 7.66 -22.13
C GLY A 196 -18.53 6.35 -22.83
N VAL A 197 -19.22 6.05 -23.93
CA VAL A 197 -18.90 4.93 -24.82
C VAL A 197 -18.56 5.47 -26.19
N LYS A 198 -17.44 4.98 -26.75
CA LYS A 198 -17.05 5.13 -28.16
C LYS A 198 -17.05 3.77 -28.81
N ASN A 199 -17.90 3.57 -29.82
CA ASN A 199 -17.85 2.40 -30.67
C ASN A 199 -16.77 2.61 -31.73
N VAL A 200 -15.77 1.74 -31.73
CA VAL A 200 -14.68 1.82 -32.70
C VAL A 200 -14.96 0.83 -33.82
N THR A 201 -15.46 1.31 -34.95
CA THR A 201 -15.76 0.46 -36.11
C THR A 201 -14.73 0.66 -37.22
N MET A 202 -14.60 -0.31 -38.13
CA MET A 202 -13.70 -0.20 -39.29
C MET A 202 -14.06 0.97 -40.23
N ASN A 203 -15.28 1.50 -40.13
CA ASN A 203 -15.76 2.63 -40.93
C ASN A 203 -15.27 4.02 -40.43
N GLU A 204 -14.51 4.06 -39.34
CA GLU A 204 -13.92 5.30 -38.87
C GLU A 204 -12.91 5.87 -39.88
N PRO A 205 -13.00 7.16 -40.25
CA PRO A 205 -12.21 7.74 -41.34
C PRO A 205 -10.69 7.70 -41.09
N PHE A 206 -10.26 7.69 -39.83
CA PHE A 206 -8.85 7.67 -39.49
C PHE A 206 -8.17 6.30 -39.80
N PHE A 207 -8.91 5.19 -39.96
CA PHE A 207 -8.33 3.91 -40.32
C PHE A 207 -7.85 3.84 -41.78
N MET A 208 -8.29 4.74 -42.63
CA MET A 208 -7.76 4.82 -43.99
C MET A 208 -6.26 5.15 -44.03
N GLY A 209 -5.78 5.89 -43.03
CA GLY A 209 -4.38 6.34 -42.95
C GLY A 209 -3.59 5.80 -41.75
N HIS A 210 -4.27 5.29 -40.70
CA HIS A 210 -3.60 4.92 -39.44
C HIS A 210 -3.91 3.44 -39.02
N PHE A 211 -3.33 2.40 -39.63
CA PHE A 211 -2.45 2.38 -40.80
C PHE A 211 -3.03 1.42 -41.83
N PRO A 212 -2.76 1.57 -43.13
CA PRO A 212 -3.17 0.63 -44.15
C PRO A 212 -2.71 -0.80 -43.82
N GLY A 213 -3.65 -1.75 -43.77
CA GLY A 213 -3.35 -3.15 -43.41
C GLY A 213 -3.14 -3.42 -41.90
N ASN A 214 -3.05 -2.40 -41.06
CA ASN A 214 -2.93 -2.54 -39.60
C ASN A 214 -3.69 -1.42 -38.88
N PRO A 215 -5.02 -1.49 -38.82
CA PRO A 215 -5.86 -0.41 -38.30
C PRO A 215 -5.72 -0.30 -36.78
N VAL A 216 -5.27 0.84 -36.30
CA VAL A 216 -5.15 1.20 -34.88
C VAL A 216 -5.72 2.58 -34.68
N MET A 217 -6.62 2.77 -33.69
CA MET A 217 -7.13 4.10 -33.37
C MET A 217 -5.99 5.01 -32.87
N PRO A 218 -5.78 6.19 -33.47
CA PRO A 218 -4.77 7.13 -33.00
C PRO A 218 -4.91 7.45 -31.52
N GLY A 219 -3.79 7.38 -30.78
CA GLY A 219 -3.79 7.66 -29.35
C GLY A 219 -4.31 9.06 -29.02
N VAL A 220 -3.99 10.06 -29.85
CA VAL A 220 -4.50 11.43 -29.70
C VAL A 220 -6.02 11.51 -29.79
N LEU A 221 -6.66 10.69 -30.65
CA LEU A 221 -8.12 10.62 -30.74
C LEU A 221 -8.76 9.88 -29.58
N GLN A 222 -8.05 8.97 -28.92
CA GLN A 222 -8.50 8.37 -27.66
C GLN A 222 -8.55 9.43 -26.55
N VAL A 223 -7.52 10.30 -26.47
CA VAL A 223 -7.49 11.44 -25.53
C VAL A 223 -8.62 12.43 -25.85
N GLU A 224 -8.85 12.72 -27.13
CA GLU A 224 -9.95 13.59 -27.56
C GLU A 224 -11.31 13.00 -27.16
N ALA A 225 -11.55 11.71 -27.36
CA ALA A 225 -12.80 11.08 -26.92
C ALA A 225 -13.01 11.17 -25.41
N MET A 226 -11.94 11.02 -24.62
CA MET A 226 -11.99 11.23 -23.16
C MET A 226 -12.27 12.70 -22.81
N ALA A 227 -11.71 13.64 -23.56
CA ALA A 227 -11.97 15.08 -23.37
C ALA A 227 -13.41 15.46 -23.66
N GLN A 228 -13.96 14.97 -24.76
CA GLN A 228 -15.36 15.18 -25.09
C GLN A 228 -16.28 14.62 -24.01
N THR A 229 -15.96 13.42 -23.50
CA THR A 229 -16.67 12.83 -22.34
C THR A 229 -16.58 13.73 -21.12
N GLY A 230 -15.37 14.22 -20.78
CA GLY A 230 -15.17 15.16 -19.68
C GLY A 230 -15.87 16.51 -19.90
N GLY A 231 -15.94 16.98 -21.16
CA GLY A 231 -16.67 18.17 -21.56
C GLY A 231 -18.16 18.09 -21.21
N ILE A 232 -18.79 16.92 -21.38
CA ILE A 232 -20.17 16.70 -20.93
C ILE A 232 -20.32 16.94 -19.42
N LEU A 233 -19.39 16.42 -18.61
CA LEU A 233 -19.43 16.64 -17.14
C LEU A 233 -19.37 18.14 -16.81
N VAL A 234 -18.41 18.84 -17.39
CA VAL A 234 -18.21 20.28 -17.15
C VAL A 234 -19.43 21.09 -17.63
N LEU A 235 -19.89 20.84 -18.85
CA LEU A 235 -21.01 21.59 -19.45
C LEU A 235 -22.36 21.25 -18.81
N SER A 236 -22.50 20.09 -18.15
CA SER A 236 -23.69 19.75 -17.36
C SER A 236 -23.83 20.58 -16.07
N THR A 237 -22.83 21.37 -15.70
CA THR A 237 -22.88 22.25 -14.52
C THR A 237 -23.40 23.66 -14.84
N VAL A 238 -23.67 23.99 -16.10
CA VAL A 238 -24.20 25.27 -16.55
C VAL A 238 -25.60 25.13 -17.14
N ASP A 239 -26.42 26.18 -17.05
CA ASP A 239 -27.82 26.14 -17.48
C ASP A 239 -27.99 26.21 -19.03
N ASP A 240 -27.00 26.79 -19.72
CA ASP A 240 -27.01 27.02 -21.17
C ASP A 240 -25.74 26.48 -21.84
N PRO A 241 -25.48 25.14 -21.78
CA PRO A 241 -24.24 24.52 -22.22
C PRO A 241 -23.86 24.76 -23.66
N GLU A 242 -24.85 25.02 -24.54
CA GLU A 242 -24.66 25.34 -25.96
C GLU A 242 -23.92 26.67 -26.20
N ASN A 243 -23.85 27.55 -25.22
CA ASN A 243 -23.15 28.82 -25.28
C ASN A 243 -21.71 28.77 -24.77
N TYR A 244 -21.23 27.60 -24.36
CA TYR A 244 -19.87 27.43 -23.84
C TYR A 244 -19.05 26.45 -24.66
N TRP A 245 -17.76 26.72 -24.75
CA TRP A 245 -16.79 25.86 -25.37
C TRP A 245 -15.70 25.49 -24.35
N THR A 246 -15.30 24.23 -24.37
CA THR A 246 -14.22 23.72 -23.50
C THR A 246 -12.94 23.54 -24.30
N TYR A 247 -11.82 24.02 -23.77
CA TYR A 247 -10.51 23.92 -24.39
C TYR A 247 -9.51 23.22 -23.45
N PHE A 248 -8.63 22.44 -24.03
CA PHE A 248 -7.49 21.89 -23.28
C PHE A 248 -6.52 23.01 -22.89
N LEU A 249 -6.13 23.03 -21.62
CA LEU A 249 -5.00 23.82 -21.15
C LEU A 249 -3.70 22.97 -21.05
N GLY A 250 -3.81 21.67 -20.95
CA GLY A 250 -2.67 20.77 -20.88
C GLY A 250 -3.10 19.33 -20.73
N ILE A 251 -2.18 18.42 -21.01
CA ILE A 251 -2.33 16.99 -20.85
C ILE A 251 -1.08 16.48 -20.13
N GLU A 252 -1.25 15.89 -18.95
CA GLU A 252 -0.14 15.37 -18.15
C GLU A 252 -0.25 13.87 -17.95
N ASN A 253 0.90 13.17 -17.86
CA ASN A 253 1.00 11.76 -17.52
C ASN A 253 0.18 10.80 -18.40
N CYS A 254 -0.08 11.16 -19.67
CA CYS A 254 -0.79 10.30 -20.61
C CYS A 254 0.08 9.11 -21.02
N LYS A 255 -0.46 7.88 -20.89
CA LYS A 255 0.24 6.64 -21.23
C LYS A 255 -0.69 5.66 -21.93
N PHE A 256 -0.34 5.28 -23.15
CA PHE A 256 -1.03 4.24 -23.92
C PHE A 256 -0.42 2.88 -23.62
N ARG A 257 -1.21 1.94 -23.08
CA ARG A 257 -0.73 0.62 -22.66
C ARG A 257 -1.23 -0.51 -23.55
N LYS A 258 -2.30 -0.26 -24.29
CA LYS A 258 -2.88 -1.19 -25.24
C LYS A 258 -3.35 -0.42 -26.47
N MET A 259 -3.28 -1.06 -27.63
CA MET A 259 -3.87 -0.55 -28.85
C MET A 259 -5.39 -0.68 -28.79
N VAL A 260 -6.10 0.29 -29.36
CA VAL A 260 -7.53 0.23 -29.62
C VAL A 260 -7.71 -0.12 -31.08
N LEU A 261 -8.31 -1.26 -31.34
CA LEU A 261 -8.55 -1.83 -32.68
C LEU A 261 -10.02 -1.72 -33.03
N PRO A 262 -10.39 -1.79 -34.33
CA PRO A 262 -11.79 -1.88 -34.73
C PRO A 262 -12.41 -3.22 -34.25
N GLY A 263 -13.70 -3.17 -33.79
CA GLY A 263 -14.43 -4.28 -33.20
C GLY A 263 -14.27 -4.30 -31.68
#